data_11e2b8fdf65ea05709281499031b5fb3
#
_entry.id   11e2b8fdf65ea05709281499031b5fb3
#
_cell.length_a   1.000
_cell.length_b   1.000
_cell.length_c   1.000
_cell.angle_alpha   90.00
_cell.angle_beta   90.00
_cell.angle_gamma   90.00
#
_symmetry.space_group_name_H-M   'P 1'
#
loop_
_entity.id
_entity.type
_entity.pdbx_description
1 polymer ?
#
loop_
_entity_poly.entity_id
_entity_poly.type
_entity_poly.pdbx_seq_one_letter_code
_entity_poly.pdbx_strand_id
1 'polypeptide(L)'
;AAEFINEDWINDCSIYADNWKLHQAFIHEMDYPREGIRDEILSWAPSAPVIDAVYKGKLSGDTIKSVGDVIIGNAPARVNPDDKIIFITSGMAVEDVAWGKKILERANKENIGQILTFWDKQYWLK
;
A
#
# COMPACT_ATOMS: atom_id res chain seq x y z
N ALA A 1 -14.45 2.25 -3.78
CA ALA A 1 -13.30 3.11 -3.37
C ALA A 1 -13.18 4.33 -4.29
N ALA A 2 -13.43 4.18 -5.60
CA ALA A 2 -13.34 5.28 -6.57
C ALA A 2 -14.30 6.45 -6.30
N GLU A 3 -15.36 6.24 -5.55
CA GLU A 3 -16.35 7.27 -5.23
C GLU A 3 -15.88 8.27 -4.15
N PHE A 4 -14.85 7.93 -3.37
CA PHE A 4 -14.35 8.74 -2.26
C PHE A 4 -13.22 9.69 -2.62
N ILE A 5 -12.53 9.43 -3.73
CA ILE A 5 -11.40 10.24 -4.19
C ILE A 5 -11.76 10.78 -5.57
N ASN A 6 -12.17 12.04 -5.64
CA ASN A 6 -12.39 12.71 -6.91
C ASN A 6 -11.12 13.44 -7.37
N GLU A 7 -11.12 13.87 -8.64
CA GLU A 7 -9.98 14.53 -9.27
C GLU A 7 -9.59 15.85 -8.58
N ASP A 8 -10.55 16.57 -8.01
CA ASP A 8 -10.32 17.86 -7.34
C ASP A 8 -9.49 17.67 -6.05
N TRP A 9 -9.73 16.59 -5.33
CA TRP A 9 -8.98 16.28 -4.11
C TRP A 9 -7.55 15.84 -4.39
N ILE A 10 -7.35 15.08 -5.47
CA ILE A 10 -6.03 14.53 -5.82
C ILE A 10 -5.02 15.65 -6.03
N ASN A 11 -5.44 16.76 -6.67
CA ASN A 11 -4.56 17.89 -6.95
C ASN A 11 -4.30 18.79 -5.74
N ASP A 12 -5.17 18.74 -4.74
CA ASP A 12 -5.14 19.62 -3.55
C ASP A 12 -4.46 18.94 -2.35
N CYS A 13 -4.03 17.70 -2.48
CA CYS A 13 -3.51 16.89 -1.40
C CYS A 13 -2.05 16.47 -1.65
N SER A 14 -1.30 16.35 -0.56
CA SER A 14 -0.06 15.58 -0.55
C SER A 14 -0.39 14.10 -0.48
N ILE A 15 0.12 13.29 -1.43
CA ILE A 15 -0.20 11.88 -1.51
C ILE A 15 0.98 11.05 -1.04
N TYR A 16 0.70 10.12 -0.14
CA TYR A 16 1.65 9.16 0.41
C TYR A 16 1.14 7.75 0.17
N ALA A 17 2.04 6.83 -0.12
CA ALA A 17 1.74 5.41 -0.27
C ALA A 17 2.59 4.59 0.70
N ASP A 18 2.13 3.40 1.06
CA ASP A 18 2.95 2.40 1.76
C ASP A 18 4.23 2.12 0.94
N ASN A 19 4.08 1.79 -0.35
CA ASN A 19 5.19 1.66 -1.30
C ASN A 19 4.72 2.08 -2.71
N TRP A 20 5.02 3.31 -3.11
CA TRP A 20 4.57 3.81 -4.40
C TRP A 20 5.08 3.00 -5.60
N LYS A 21 6.30 2.45 -5.54
CA LYS A 21 6.85 1.61 -6.61
C LYS A 21 5.99 0.36 -6.85
N LEU A 22 5.43 -0.20 -5.80
CA LEU A 22 4.54 -1.36 -5.92
C LEU A 22 3.25 -0.98 -6.67
N HIS A 23 2.69 0.20 -6.37
CA HIS A 23 1.50 0.68 -7.08
C HIS A 23 1.79 1.01 -8.56
N GLN A 24 2.98 1.53 -8.86
CA GLN A 24 3.41 1.78 -10.25
C GLN A 24 3.51 0.49 -11.07
N ALA A 25 3.80 -0.65 -10.46
CA ALA A 25 3.85 -1.94 -11.13
C ALA A 25 2.52 -2.28 -11.83
N PHE A 26 1.39 -1.87 -11.27
CA PHE A 26 0.09 -2.04 -11.93
C PHE A 26 0.00 -1.32 -13.28
N ILE A 27 0.67 -0.17 -13.42
CA ILE A 27 0.68 0.60 -14.67
C ILE A 27 1.63 -0.04 -15.70
N HIS A 28 2.80 -0.49 -15.25
CA HIS A 28 3.90 -0.87 -16.13
C HIS A 28 3.98 -2.36 -16.43
N GLU A 29 3.55 -3.22 -15.50
CA GLU A 29 3.74 -4.66 -15.58
C GLU A 29 2.46 -5.43 -15.93
N MET A 30 1.29 -4.83 -15.74
CA MET A 30 0.00 -5.50 -15.92
C MET A 30 -0.75 -5.08 -17.20
N ASP A 31 -0.04 -4.55 -18.20
CA ASP A 31 -0.65 -4.07 -19.44
C ASP A 31 -1.83 -3.10 -19.18
N TYR A 32 -1.70 -2.24 -18.19
CA TYR A 32 -2.71 -1.22 -17.91
C TYR A 32 -2.79 -0.20 -19.06
N PRO A 33 -3.92 0.19 -19.61
CA PRO A 33 -5.30 -0.07 -19.15
C PRO A 33 -6.00 -1.19 -19.94
N ARG A 34 -5.40 -2.36 -20.09
CA ARG A 34 -6.06 -3.45 -20.80
C ARG A 34 -7.49 -3.61 -20.31
N GLU A 35 -8.41 -3.75 -21.26
CA GLU A 35 -9.83 -3.92 -20.97
C GLU A 35 -10.08 -5.03 -19.94
N GLY A 36 -10.90 -4.76 -18.97
CA GLY A 36 -11.17 -5.66 -17.84
C GLY A 36 -10.22 -5.48 -16.66
N ILE A 37 -8.91 -5.45 -16.85
CA ILE A 37 -7.95 -5.30 -15.73
C ILE A 37 -8.10 -3.94 -15.06
N ARG A 38 -8.19 -2.87 -15.87
CA ARG A 38 -8.40 -1.52 -15.33
C ARG A 38 -9.68 -1.44 -14.50
N ASP A 39 -10.77 -1.93 -15.04
CA ASP A 39 -12.08 -1.85 -14.39
C ASP A 39 -12.14 -2.74 -13.14
N GLU A 40 -11.47 -3.88 -13.16
CA GLU A 40 -11.31 -4.75 -12.00
C GLU A 40 -10.54 -4.02 -10.90
N ILE A 41 -9.36 -3.45 -11.19
CA ILE A 41 -8.56 -2.70 -10.21
C ILE A 41 -9.35 -1.51 -9.66
N LEU A 42 -10.01 -0.72 -10.51
CA LEU A 42 -10.83 0.42 -10.10
C LEU A 42 -11.98 0.03 -9.18
N SER A 43 -12.47 -1.20 -9.26
CA SER A 43 -13.59 -1.65 -8.46
C SER A 43 -13.24 -1.93 -7.01
N TRP A 44 -12.02 -2.38 -6.71
CA TRP A 44 -11.64 -2.85 -5.38
C TRP A 44 -10.38 -2.21 -4.78
N ALA A 45 -9.41 -1.79 -5.60
CA ALA A 45 -8.15 -1.28 -5.08
C ALA A 45 -8.30 0.16 -4.54
N PRO A 46 -7.95 0.43 -3.27
CA PRO A 46 -8.02 1.79 -2.71
C PRO A 46 -7.12 2.78 -3.44
N SER A 47 -6.02 2.30 -4.02
CA SER A 47 -5.06 3.10 -4.81
C SER A 47 -5.51 3.39 -6.24
N ALA A 48 -6.55 2.73 -6.72
CA ALA A 48 -6.98 2.79 -8.11
C ALA A 48 -7.24 4.22 -8.64
N PRO A 49 -7.91 5.12 -7.92
CA PRO A 49 -8.13 6.49 -8.42
C PRO A 49 -6.82 7.24 -8.64
N VAL A 50 -5.83 7.02 -7.78
CA VAL A 50 -4.50 7.66 -7.89
C VAL A 50 -3.71 7.05 -9.07
N ILE A 51 -3.73 5.73 -9.20
CA ILE A 51 -3.11 5.00 -10.32
C ILE A 51 -3.70 5.49 -11.65
N ASP A 52 -5.02 5.60 -11.75
CA ASP A 52 -5.71 6.04 -12.95
C ASP A 52 -5.41 7.51 -13.29
N ALA A 53 -5.31 8.39 -12.27
CA ALA A 53 -4.92 9.77 -12.45
C ALA A 53 -3.48 9.92 -12.98
N VAL A 54 -2.56 9.11 -12.46
CA VAL A 54 -1.18 9.07 -12.95
C VAL A 54 -1.13 8.53 -14.37
N TYR A 55 -1.82 7.44 -14.66
CA TYR A 55 -1.88 6.87 -15.99
C TYR A 55 -2.43 7.85 -17.04
N LYS A 56 -3.46 8.61 -16.68
CA LYS A 56 -4.06 9.66 -17.54
C LYS A 56 -3.24 10.94 -17.62
N GLY A 57 -2.10 11.03 -16.93
CA GLY A 57 -1.28 12.23 -16.89
C GLY A 57 -1.90 13.41 -16.13
N LYS A 58 -2.93 13.17 -15.31
CA LYS A 58 -3.60 14.18 -14.48
C LYS A 58 -2.84 14.46 -13.19
N LEU A 59 -1.99 13.52 -12.77
CA LEU A 59 -1.13 13.60 -11.60
C LEU A 59 0.26 13.10 -11.97
N SER A 60 1.31 13.80 -11.52
CA SER A 60 2.67 13.28 -11.65
C SER A 60 2.95 12.23 -10.58
N GLY A 61 3.32 11.01 -11.00
CA GLY A 61 3.74 9.95 -10.09
C GLY A 61 4.94 10.32 -9.22
N ASP A 62 5.79 11.25 -9.68
CA ASP A 62 6.98 11.71 -8.95
C ASP A 62 6.62 12.54 -7.71
N THR A 63 5.40 13.06 -7.63
CA THR A 63 4.92 13.81 -6.46
C THR A 63 4.45 12.91 -5.34
N ILE A 64 4.19 11.63 -5.61
CA ILE A 64 3.73 10.65 -4.63
C ILE A 64 4.92 10.11 -3.85
N LYS A 65 4.83 10.13 -2.53
CA LYS A 65 5.89 9.75 -1.61
C LYS A 65 5.63 8.38 -1.01
N SER A 66 6.66 7.58 -0.86
CA SER A 66 6.57 6.34 -0.07
C SER A 66 6.80 6.63 1.41
N VAL A 67 6.02 5.99 2.28
CA VAL A 67 6.17 6.16 3.74
C VAL A 67 7.56 5.76 4.21
N GLY A 68 8.16 4.74 3.58
CA GLY A 68 9.54 4.36 3.86
C GLY A 68 10.53 5.52 3.68
N ASP A 69 10.37 6.32 2.63
CA ASP A 69 11.23 7.49 2.38
C ASP A 69 11.02 8.58 3.43
N VAL A 70 9.79 8.73 3.92
CA VAL A 70 9.48 9.66 5.02
C VAL A 70 10.17 9.22 6.32
N ILE A 71 10.09 7.93 6.65
CA ILE A 71 10.67 7.37 7.88
C ILE A 71 12.19 7.53 7.93
N ILE A 72 12.87 7.34 6.79
CA ILE A 72 14.33 7.48 6.71
C ILE A 72 14.79 8.92 6.40
N GLY A 73 13.87 9.88 6.28
CA GLY A 73 14.17 11.30 6.07
C GLY A 73 14.46 11.71 4.63
N ASN A 74 14.23 10.86 3.64
CA ASN A 74 14.41 11.16 2.22
C ASN A 74 13.24 11.96 1.61
N ALA A 75 12.09 11.95 2.25
CA ALA A 75 10.92 12.72 1.85
C ALA A 75 10.31 13.45 3.05
N PRO A 76 9.77 14.66 2.86
CA PRO A 76 9.10 15.37 3.95
C PRO A 76 7.81 14.63 4.35
N ALA A 77 7.52 14.63 5.65
CA ALA A 77 6.20 14.30 6.19
C ALA A 77 5.26 15.50 6.02
N ARG A 78 4.25 15.62 6.88
CA ARG A 78 3.40 16.82 6.95
C ARG A 78 4.27 18.04 7.22
N VAL A 79 4.18 19.06 6.36
CA VAL A 79 4.96 20.32 6.49
C VAL A 79 4.17 21.35 7.28
N ASN A 80 2.87 21.49 6.98
CA ASN A 80 1.97 22.42 7.67
C ASN A 80 0.83 21.68 8.34
N PRO A 81 0.30 22.20 9.47
CA PRO A 81 -0.88 21.60 10.12
C PRO A 81 -2.10 21.47 9.21
N ASP A 82 -2.26 22.42 8.28
CA ASP A 82 -3.42 22.49 7.37
C ASP A 82 -3.23 21.65 6.08
N ASP A 83 -2.08 21.00 5.89
CA ASP A 83 -1.85 20.16 4.72
C ASP A 83 -2.89 19.03 4.68
N LYS A 84 -3.56 18.94 3.54
CA LYS A 84 -4.43 17.81 3.24
C LYS A 84 -3.58 16.64 2.78
N ILE A 85 -3.73 15.50 3.43
CA ILE A 85 -2.94 14.31 3.14
C ILE A 85 -3.86 13.15 2.78
N ILE A 86 -3.58 12.52 1.65
CA ILE A 86 -4.12 11.21 1.28
C ILE A 86 -3.02 10.18 1.55
N PHE A 87 -3.31 9.20 2.38
CA PHE A 87 -2.47 8.02 2.56
C PHE A 87 -3.16 6.80 1.96
N ILE A 88 -2.50 6.19 0.98
CA ILE A 88 -2.97 4.97 0.34
C ILE A 88 -2.12 3.79 0.78
N THR A 89 -2.78 2.71 1.17
CA THR A 89 -2.12 1.46 1.52
C THR A 89 -2.90 0.29 0.92
N SER A 90 -2.17 -0.64 0.33
CA SER A 90 -2.71 -1.92 -0.17
C SER A 90 -2.23 -3.08 0.69
N GLY A 91 -1.38 -2.78 1.68
CA GLY A 91 -0.71 -3.76 2.51
C GLY A 91 0.49 -4.41 1.80
N MET A 92 1.44 -4.83 2.61
CA MET A 92 2.61 -5.55 2.12
C MET A 92 2.87 -6.77 3.01
N ALA A 93 3.05 -7.94 2.42
CA ALA A 93 3.32 -9.18 3.16
C ALA A 93 4.53 -9.07 4.11
N VAL A 94 5.52 -8.22 3.78
CA VAL A 94 6.66 -7.96 4.66
C VAL A 94 6.25 -7.29 5.98
N GLU A 95 5.21 -6.48 5.97
CA GLU A 95 4.66 -5.85 7.18
C GLU A 95 3.99 -6.89 8.06
N ASP A 96 3.20 -7.80 7.46
CA ASP A 96 2.55 -8.89 8.17
C ASP A 96 3.56 -9.81 8.85
N VAL A 97 4.64 -10.15 8.14
CA VAL A 97 5.73 -10.97 8.69
C VAL A 97 6.44 -10.24 9.84
N ALA A 98 6.73 -8.94 9.68
CA ALA A 98 7.39 -8.15 10.70
C ALA A 98 6.55 -8.01 11.97
N TRP A 99 5.25 -7.73 11.83
CA TRP A 99 4.30 -7.67 12.93
C TRP A 99 4.09 -9.03 13.58
N GLY A 100 3.85 -10.08 12.77
CA GLY A 100 3.66 -11.44 13.25
C GLY A 100 4.83 -11.92 14.10
N LYS A 101 6.07 -11.65 13.65
CA LYS A 101 7.27 -11.95 14.44
C LYS A 101 7.27 -11.23 15.79
N LYS A 102 7.01 -9.92 15.82
CA LYS A 102 6.99 -9.14 17.06
C LYS A 102 5.89 -9.58 18.02
N ILE A 103 4.71 -9.90 17.49
CA ILE A 103 3.59 -10.41 18.29
C ILE A 103 3.98 -11.76 18.90
N LEU A 104 4.56 -12.65 18.11
CA LEU A 104 5.00 -13.97 18.60
C LEU A 104 6.08 -13.86 19.67
N GLU A 105 7.10 -13.01 19.47
CA GLU A 105 8.15 -12.76 20.47
C GLU A 105 7.57 -12.24 21.78
N ARG A 106 6.60 -11.33 21.72
CA ARG A 106 5.93 -10.77 22.89
C ARG A 106 5.04 -11.79 23.57
N ALA A 107 4.24 -12.54 22.82
CA ALA A 107 3.39 -13.60 23.38
C ALA A 107 4.21 -14.66 24.12
N ASN A 108 5.32 -15.10 23.54
CA ASN A 108 6.24 -16.03 24.19
C ASN A 108 6.84 -15.47 25.48
N LYS A 109 7.24 -14.20 25.48
CA LYS A 109 7.81 -13.53 26.65
C LYS A 109 6.80 -13.39 27.79
N GLU A 110 5.54 -13.11 27.44
CA GLU A 110 4.46 -12.89 28.40
C GLU A 110 3.68 -14.20 28.73
N ASN A 111 4.07 -15.33 28.14
CA ASN A 111 3.36 -16.62 28.23
C ASN A 111 1.87 -16.50 27.86
N ILE A 112 1.56 -15.74 26.83
CA ILE A 112 0.20 -15.55 26.31
C ILE A 112 0.00 -16.44 25.09
N GLY A 113 -1.15 -17.09 25.02
CA GLY A 113 -1.55 -17.92 23.90
C GLY A 113 -1.35 -19.42 24.13
N GLN A 114 -1.58 -20.18 23.08
CA GLN A 114 -1.46 -21.63 23.09
C GLN A 114 -0.67 -22.09 21.87
N ILE A 115 0.29 -22.98 22.10
CA ILE A 115 1.03 -23.62 21.01
C ILE A 115 0.17 -24.72 20.41
N LEU A 116 -0.14 -24.58 19.12
CA LEU A 116 -0.89 -25.57 18.37
C LEU A 116 0.04 -26.23 17.36
N THR A 117 0.03 -27.56 17.31
CA THR A 117 0.71 -28.33 16.27
C THR A 117 -0.25 -28.55 15.11
N PHE A 118 0.00 -27.92 13.97
CA PHE A 118 -0.82 -28.08 12.79
C PHE A 118 -0.48 -29.36 12.00
N TRP A 119 0.83 -29.69 11.94
CA TRP A 119 1.33 -30.91 11.29
C TRP A 119 2.76 -31.19 11.74
N ASP A 120 3.15 -32.46 11.70
CA ASP A 120 4.51 -32.90 12.09
C ASP A 120 5.51 -32.82 10.93
N LYS A 121 5.04 -32.77 9.69
CA LYS A 121 5.86 -32.71 8.47
C LYS A 121 5.24 -31.77 7.46
N GLN A 122 6.07 -31.06 6.72
CA GLN A 122 5.62 -30.25 5.59
C GLN A 122 5.06 -31.15 4.49
N TYR A 123 3.80 -30.97 4.14
CA TYR A 123 3.06 -31.88 3.27
C TYR A 123 3.33 -31.66 1.78
N TRP A 124 3.71 -30.45 1.38
CA TRP A 124 3.83 -30.03 -0.02
C TRP A 124 5.27 -29.91 -0.55
N LEU A 125 6.26 -30.09 0.28
CA LEU A 125 7.65 -30.17 -0.16
C LEU A 125 8.04 -31.66 -0.30
N LYS A 126 7.89 -32.17 -1.51
CA LYS A 126 8.50 -33.44 -1.92
C LYS A 126 9.73 -33.17 -2.75
#